data_a77700afb9a88e31c469c691bae90379
#
_entry.id   a77700afb9a88e31c469c691bae90379
#
_cell.length_a   1.000
_cell.length_b   1.000
_cell.length_c   1.000
_cell.angle_alpha   90.00
_cell.angle_beta   90.00
_cell.angle_gamma   90.00
#
_symmetry.space_group_name_H-M   'P 1'
#
loop_
_entity.id
_entity.type
_entity.pdbx_description
1 polymer ?
#
loop_
_entity_poly.entity_id
_entity_poly.type
_entity_poly.pdbx_seq_one_letter_code
_entity_poly.pdbx_strand_id
1 'polypeptide(L)'
;IPTYFAADIAYHYNKLAVRGFDKAIDVWGADHHGHVARMKGAMDAIGLDGSRLDIVLMQMVNLMRDGKPVRMSKRTGKAITLTDLLDEVPIDSARFFFNQRESSSTLDFDLDLAVRNDSENPVYYVQYAHARICSVLKKLESEGVKFEGADAVDASVLTDPAEQALIRLL
;
A
#
# COMPACT_ATOMS: atom_id res chain seq x y z
N ILE A 1 -10.42 -34.42 -16.26
CA ILE A 1 -9.23 -33.54 -16.34
C ILE A 1 -9.37 -32.52 -15.22
N PRO A 2 -8.37 -32.37 -14.32
CA PRO A 2 -8.41 -31.36 -13.27
C PRO A 2 -8.56 -29.97 -13.87
N THR A 3 -9.35 -29.12 -13.22
CA THR A 3 -9.50 -27.71 -13.57
C THR A 3 -8.41 -26.88 -12.88
N TYR A 4 -8.31 -25.59 -13.22
CA TYR A 4 -7.43 -24.63 -12.54
C TYR A 4 -7.61 -24.64 -11.02
N PHE A 5 -8.85 -24.88 -10.55
CA PHE A 5 -9.14 -24.94 -9.12
C PHE A 5 -8.38 -26.07 -8.39
N ALA A 6 -8.13 -27.20 -9.04
CA ALA A 6 -7.32 -28.27 -8.44
C ALA A 6 -5.85 -27.86 -8.26
N ALA A 7 -5.32 -27.06 -9.20
CA ALA A 7 -3.98 -26.50 -9.08
C ALA A 7 -3.90 -25.48 -7.92
N ASP A 8 -4.92 -24.65 -7.77
CA ASP A 8 -5.01 -23.67 -6.67
C ASP A 8 -5.06 -24.36 -5.31
N ILE A 9 -5.86 -25.44 -5.18
CA ILE A 9 -5.92 -26.26 -3.96
C ILE A 9 -4.55 -26.85 -3.63
N ALA A 10 -3.87 -27.45 -4.62
CA ALA A 10 -2.55 -28.04 -4.43
C ALA A 10 -1.50 -26.98 -4.03
N TYR A 11 -1.58 -25.77 -4.58
CA TYR A 11 -0.70 -24.67 -4.26
C TYR A 11 -0.86 -24.21 -2.80
N HIS A 12 -2.11 -24.08 -2.31
CA HIS A 12 -2.36 -23.71 -0.93
C HIS A 12 -2.01 -24.84 0.05
N TYR A 13 -2.23 -26.10 -0.34
CA TYR A 13 -1.72 -27.25 0.44
C TYR A 13 -0.21 -27.19 0.60
N ASN A 14 0.51 -26.88 -0.48
CA ASN A 14 1.96 -26.70 -0.41
C ASN A 14 2.36 -25.58 0.57
N LYS A 15 1.69 -24.42 0.53
CA LYS A 15 1.96 -23.32 1.46
C LYS A 15 1.73 -23.71 2.91
N LEU A 16 0.53 -24.20 3.22
CA LEU A 16 0.05 -24.35 4.61
C LEU A 16 0.48 -25.69 5.25
N ALA A 17 0.55 -26.79 4.48
CA ALA A 17 0.90 -28.10 5.00
C ALA A 17 2.38 -28.44 4.76
N VAL A 18 2.89 -28.30 3.53
CA VAL A 18 4.24 -28.74 3.19
C VAL A 18 5.29 -27.74 3.66
N ARG A 19 5.08 -26.44 3.41
CA ARG A 19 5.99 -25.36 3.82
C ARG A 19 5.75 -24.88 5.24
N GLY A 20 4.62 -25.21 5.85
CA GLY A 20 4.33 -24.95 7.24
C GLY A 20 4.06 -23.47 7.57
N PHE A 21 3.61 -22.67 6.61
CA PHE A 21 3.20 -21.28 6.93
C PHE A 21 1.97 -21.28 7.81
N ASP A 22 1.95 -20.44 8.83
CA ASP A 22 0.80 -20.27 9.72
C ASP A 22 -0.39 -19.65 8.99
N LYS A 23 -0.13 -18.74 8.05
CA LYS A 23 -1.14 -18.02 7.30
C LYS A 23 -0.70 -17.84 5.83
N ALA A 24 -1.64 -17.93 4.92
CA ALA A 24 -1.48 -17.55 3.52
C ALA A 24 -2.36 -16.32 3.23
N ILE A 25 -1.84 -15.37 2.47
CA ILE A 25 -2.57 -14.17 2.05
C ILE A 25 -2.53 -14.13 0.53
N ASP A 26 -3.71 -14.18 -0.08
CA ASP A 26 -3.87 -14.03 -1.52
C ASP A 26 -4.42 -12.65 -1.85
N VAL A 27 -3.87 -12.02 -2.88
CA VAL A 27 -4.35 -10.74 -3.40
C VAL A 27 -4.99 -11.00 -4.76
N TRP A 28 -6.32 -10.85 -4.84
CA TRP A 28 -7.10 -11.13 -6.04
C TRP A 28 -7.83 -9.90 -6.56
N GLY A 29 -8.11 -9.88 -7.86
CA GLY A 29 -9.06 -8.93 -8.43
C GLY A 29 -10.47 -9.16 -7.86
N ALA A 30 -11.25 -8.10 -7.71
CA ALA A 30 -12.60 -8.15 -7.15
C ALA A 30 -13.57 -9.01 -7.96
N ASP A 31 -13.29 -9.26 -9.24
CA ASP A 31 -14.01 -10.19 -10.11
C ASP A 31 -13.95 -11.64 -9.60
N HIS A 32 -12.97 -11.99 -8.79
CA HIS A 32 -12.85 -13.29 -8.13
C HIS A 32 -13.59 -13.40 -6.79
N HIS A 33 -14.39 -12.41 -6.38
CA HIS A 33 -15.14 -12.41 -5.13
C HIS A 33 -15.91 -13.72 -4.90
N GLY A 34 -16.61 -14.23 -5.91
CA GLY A 34 -17.38 -15.49 -5.82
C GLY A 34 -16.54 -16.75 -5.60
N HIS A 35 -15.20 -16.65 -5.77
CA HIS A 35 -14.28 -17.76 -5.60
C HIS A 35 -13.78 -17.90 -4.15
N VAL A 36 -13.88 -16.86 -3.34
CA VAL A 36 -13.35 -16.79 -1.97
C VAL A 36 -13.92 -17.91 -1.08
N ALA A 37 -15.24 -18.01 -0.97
CA ALA A 37 -15.89 -19.02 -0.13
C ALA A 37 -15.56 -20.44 -0.61
N ARG A 38 -15.49 -20.64 -1.93
CA ARG A 38 -15.15 -21.92 -2.54
C ARG A 38 -13.72 -22.34 -2.19
N MET A 39 -12.75 -21.41 -2.22
CA MET A 39 -11.36 -21.73 -1.88
C MET A 39 -11.22 -22.07 -0.40
N LYS A 40 -11.81 -21.28 0.49
CA LYS A 40 -11.80 -21.56 1.94
C LYS A 40 -12.45 -22.91 2.26
N GLY A 41 -13.61 -23.18 1.68
CA GLY A 41 -14.27 -24.48 1.84
C GLY A 41 -13.47 -25.65 1.29
N ALA A 42 -12.71 -25.46 0.22
CA ALA A 42 -11.80 -26.48 -0.28
C ALA A 42 -10.64 -26.75 0.69
N MET A 43 -10.10 -25.71 1.35
CA MET A 43 -9.08 -25.89 2.40
C MET A 43 -9.63 -26.74 3.54
N ASP A 44 -10.83 -26.44 4.04
CA ASP A 44 -11.49 -27.21 5.09
C ASP A 44 -11.70 -28.67 4.66
N ALA A 45 -12.13 -28.89 3.41
CA ALA A 45 -12.41 -30.22 2.87
C ALA A 45 -11.16 -31.12 2.78
N ILE A 46 -9.98 -30.56 2.63
CA ILE A 46 -8.71 -31.31 2.59
C ILE A 46 -8.00 -31.38 3.95
N GLY A 47 -8.68 -30.96 5.05
CA GLY A 47 -8.16 -31.02 6.40
C GLY A 47 -7.25 -29.86 6.79
N LEU A 48 -7.25 -28.79 6.04
CA LEU A 48 -6.63 -27.52 6.42
C LEU A 48 -7.70 -26.58 6.98
N ASP A 49 -7.29 -25.70 7.88
CA ASP A 49 -8.18 -24.67 8.41
C ASP A 49 -8.28 -23.52 7.40
N GLY A 50 -9.45 -23.33 6.77
CA GLY A 50 -9.71 -22.27 5.80
C GLY A 50 -9.59 -20.85 6.38
N SER A 51 -9.62 -20.68 7.71
CA SER A 51 -9.36 -19.41 8.37
C SER A 51 -7.90 -18.95 8.26
N ARG A 52 -6.99 -19.87 7.96
CA ARG A 52 -5.56 -19.57 7.69
C ARG A 52 -5.33 -18.94 6.31
N LEU A 53 -6.35 -18.91 5.47
CA LEU A 53 -6.31 -18.25 4.16
C LEU A 53 -7.04 -16.90 4.23
N ASP A 54 -6.30 -15.81 4.19
CA ASP A 54 -6.85 -14.47 3.99
C ASP A 54 -6.85 -14.11 2.50
N ILE A 55 -7.93 -13.50 2.04
CA ILE A 55 -8.06 -13.08 0.65
C ILE A 55 -8.36 -11.58 0.63
N VAL A 56 -7.45 -10.81 0.09
CA VAL A 56 -7.59 -9.38 -0.14
C VAL A 56 -8.13 -9.17 -1.55
N LEU A 57 -9.35 -8.66 -1.65
CA LEU A 57 -9.96 -8.32 -2.93
C LEU A 57 -9.59 -6.89 -3.32
N MET A 58 -8.97 -6.75 -4.49
CA MET A 58 -8.54 -5.45 -5.03
C MET A 58 -9.47 -5.00 -6.14
N GLN A 59 -9.95 -3.76 -6.03
CA GLN A 59 -10.69 -3.11 -7.12
C GLN A 59 -9.74 -2.63 -8.23
N MET A 60 -10.34 -2.29 -9.38
CA MET A 60 -9.59 -1.82 -10.53
C MET A 60 -8.88 -0.49 -10.25
N VAL A 61 -7.67 -0.38 -10.76
CA VAL A 61 -6.93 0.88 -10.86
C VAL A 61 -7.02 1.38 -12.30
N ASN A 62 -7.57 2.56 -12.48
CA ASN A 62 -7.60 3.24 -13.77
C ASN A 62 -6.43 4.21 -13.85
N LEU A 63 -5.61 4.12 -14.88
CA LEU A 63 -4.58 5.13 -15.12
C LEU A 63 -5.21 6.29 -15.90
N MET A 64 -5.02 7.51 -15.39
CA MET A 64 -5.57 8.75 -15.97
C MET A 64 -4.44 9.65 -16.44
N ARG A 65 -4.64 10.33 -17.58
CA ARG A 65 -3.76 11.37 -18.13
C ARG A 65 -4.60 12.41 -18.85
N ASP A 66 -4.35 13.69 -18.60
CA ASP A 66 -5.15 14.80 -19.12
C ASP A 66 -6.66 14.59 -18.84
N GLY A 67 -7.00 14.04 -17.67
CA GLY A 67 -8.36 13.72 -17.26
C GLY A 67 -9.03 12.59 -18.04
N LYS A 68 -8.28 11.79 -18.81
CA LYS A 68 -8.80 10.69 -19.63
C LYS A 68 -8.15 9.35 -19.27
N PRO A 69 -8.89 8.23 -19.35
CA PRO A 69 -8.33 6.92 -19.11
C PRO A 69 -7.25 6.56 -20.13
N VAL A 70 -6.12 6.03 -19.65
CA VAL A 70 -5.01 5.53 -20.48
C VAL A 70 -4.99 4.02 -20.39
N ARG A 71 -5.23 3.34 -21.51
CA ARG A 71 -5.30 1.87 -21.55
C ARG A 71 -4.06 1.21 -22.14
N MET A 72 -3.26 1.98 -22.86
CA MET A 72 -2.10 1.43 -23.61
C MET A 72 -0.88 2.32 -23.42
N SER A 73 0.28 1.68 -23.29
CA SER A 73 1.57 2.36 -23.25
C SER A 73 1.83 3.08 -24.59
N LYS A 74 2.21 4.36 -24.52
CA LYS A 74 2.62 5.13 -25.70
C LYS A 74 3.82 4.52 -26.42
N ARG A 75 4.72 3.86 -25.64
CA ARG A 75 5.97 3.27 -26.15
C ARG A 75 5.74 1.95 -26.87
N THR A 76 4.92 1.08 -26.30
CA THR A 76 4.78 -0.31 -26.78
C THR A 76 3.47 -0.59 -27.51
N GLY A 77 2.46 0.28 -27.40
CA GLY A 77 1.11 0.04 -27.94
C GLY A 77 0.38 -1.14 -27.25
N LYS A 78 0.93 -1.64 -26.13
CA LYS A 78 0.35 -2.74 -25.33
C LYS A 78 -0.21 -2.19 -24.02
N ALA A 79 -0.86 -3.05 -23.23
CA ALA A 79 -1.31 -2.70 -21.90
C ALA A 79 -0.12 -2.17 -21.07
N ILE A 80 -0.37 -1.13 -20.26
CA ILE A 80 0.64 -0.52 -19.41
C ILE A 80 1.01 -1.52 -18.32
N THR A 81 2.29 -1.86 -18.22
CA THR A 81 2.82 -2.69 -17.16
C THR A 81 3.21 -1.84 -15.95
N LEU A 82 3.43 -2.49 -14.79
CA LEU A 82 3.97 -1.80 -13.62
C LEU A 82 5.35 -1.19 -13.92
N THR A 83 6.17 -1.85 -14.73
CA THR A 83 7.46 -1.32 -15.16
C THR A 83 7.29 -0.04 -15.96
N ASP A 84 6.36 -0.01 -16.93
CA ASP A 84 6.09 1.21 -17.70
C ASP A 84 5.64 2.36 -16.80
N LEU A 85 4.84 2.07 -15.76
CA LEU A 85 4.42 3.07 -14.77
C LEU A 85 5.60 3.61 -13.96
N LEU A 86 6.47 2.71 -13.47
CA LEU A 86 7.62 3.10 -12.63
C LEU A 86 8.77 3.74 -13.43
N ASP A 87 8.81 3.57 -14.75
CA ASP A 87 9.72 4.32 -15.65
C ASP A 87 9.29 5.80 -15.76
N GLU A 88 8.02 6.10 -15.51
CA GLU A 88 7.45 7.45 -15.65
C GLU A 88 7.20 8.13 -14.31
N VAL A 89 6.72 7.41 -13.32
CA VAL A 89 6.31 7.92 -12.01
C VAL A 89 7.34 7.52 -10.94
N PRO A 90 7.81 8.47 -10.11
CA PRO A 90 8.69 8.16 -9.00
C PRO A 90 8.08 7.09 -8.08
N ILE A 91 8.91 6.16 -7.62
CA ILE A 91 8.47 4.99 -6.83
C ILE A 91 7.70 5.40 -5.57
N ASP A 92 8.14 6.47 -4.89
CA ASP A 92 7.49 6.98 -3.68
C ASP A 92 6.08 7.52 -3.99
N SER A 93 5.94 8.23 -5.12
CA SER A 93 4.64 8.70 -5.61
C SER A 93 3.73 7.53 -5.92
N ALA A 94 4.21 6.54 -6.69
CA ALA A 94 3.41 5.37 -7.03
C ALA A 94 2.92 4.64 -5.77
N ARG A 95 3.82 4.37 -4.81
CA ARG A 95 3.47 3.71 -3.54
C ARG A 95 2.47 4.51 -2.73
N PHE A 96 2.64 5.83 -2.63
CA PHE A 96 1.73 6.70 -1.89
C PHE A 96 0.32 6.68 -2.50
N PHE A 97 0.22 6.89 -3.82
CA PHE A 97 -1.09 6.92 -4.50
C PHE A 97 -1.82 5.59 -4.40
N PHE A 98 -1.12 4.45 -4.55
CA PHE A 98 -1.73 3.14 -4.36
C PHE A 98 -2.24 2.89 -2.94
N ASN A 99 -1.64 3.53 -1.94
CA ASN A 99 -2.04 3.38 -0.54
C ASN A 99 -3.05 4.45 -0.06
N GLN A 100 -3.42 5.41 -0.91
CA GLN A 100 -4.43 6.42 -0.57
C GLN A 100 -5.86 5.87 -0.47
N ARG A 101 -6.11 4.72 -1.08
CA ARG A 101 -7.42 4.10 -1.12
C ARG A 101 -7.36 2.72 -0.52
N GLU A 102 -8.48 2.33 0.09
CA GLU A 102 -8.66 0.94 0.50
C GLU A 102 -8.74 0.01 -0.71
N SER A 103 -8.34 -1.25 -0.54
CA SER A 103 -8.36 -2.27 -1.58
C SER A 103 -9.75 -2.47 -2.21
N SER A 104 -10.80 -2.22 -1.43
CA SER A 104 -12.21 -2.35 -1.83
C SER A 104 -12.71 -1.19 -2.70
N SER A 105 -11.93 -0.11 -2.84
CA SER A 105 -12.31 1.09 -3.59
C SER A 105 -11.57 1.16 -4.94
N THR A 106 -12.26 1.61 -5.98
CA THR A 106 -11.60 1.93 -7.25
C THR A 106 -10.65 3.11 -7.08
N LEU A 107 -9.52 3.07 -7.77
CA LEU A 107 -8.54 4.14 -7.80
C LEU A 107 -8.40 4.68 -9.22
N ASP A 108 -8.65 5.96 -9.39
CA ASP A 108 -8.23 6.69 -10.56
C ASP A 108 -6.84 7.29 -10.27
N PHE A 109 -5.81 6.66 -10.84
CA PHE A 109 -4.42 7.05 -10.65
C PHE A 109 -4.06 8.11 -11.68
N ASP A 110 -3.93 9.35 -11.23
CA ASP A 110 -3.56 10.48 -12.06
C ASP A 110 -2.04 10.54 -12.26
N LEU A 111 -1.61 10.18 -13.49
CA LEU A 111 -0.20 10.15 -13.88
C LEU A 111 0.41 11.55 -13.89
N ASP A 112 -0.35 12.57 -14.29
CA ASP A 112 0.14 13.94 -14.38
C ASP A 112 0.36 14.51 -12.98
N LEU A 113 -0.57 14.25 -12.06
CA LEU A 113 -0.44 14.66 -10.66
C LEU A 113 0.72 13.93 -9.96
N ALA A 114 0.89 12.64 -10.24
CA ALA A 114 1.89 11.81 -9.57
C ALA A 114 3.35 12.23 -9.85
N VAL A 115 3.60 12.93 -10.95
CA VAL A 115 4.94 13.44 -11.33
C VAL A 115 5.17 14.91 -10.96
N ARG A 116 4.16 15.63 -10.47
CA ARG A 116 4.29 17.05 -10.10
C ARG A 116 5.16 17.23 -8.86
N ASN A 117 5.96 18.28 -8.89
CA ASN A 117 6.85 18.68 -7.79
C ASN A 117 6.35 19.99 -7.12
N ASP A 118 5.06 20.02 -6.82
CA ASP A 118 4.41 21.16 -6.16
C ASP A 118 3.39 20.72 -5.11
N SER A 119 2.80 21.69 -4.41
CA SER A 119 1.86 21.45 -3.30
C SER A 119 0.55 20.77 -3.69
N GLU A 120 0.24 20.65 -4.98
CA GLU A 120 -0.94 19.90 -5.43
C GLU A 120 -0.68 18.39 -5.37
N ASN A 121 0.59 17.96 -5.49
CA ASN A 121 0.96 16.57 -5.31
C ASN A 121 1.04 16.25 -3.81
N PRO A 122 0.15 15.38 -3.27
CA PRO A 122 0.15 15.06 -1.84
C PRO A 122 1.45 14.41 -1.36
N VAL A 123 2.14 13.67 -2.23
CA VAL A 123 3.44 13.06 -1.91
C VAL A 123 4.50 14.14 -1.67
N TYR A 124 4.58 15.09 -2.56
CA TYR A 124 5.50 16.23 -2.43
C TYR A 124 5.23 17.01 -1.14
N TYR A 125 3.98 17.21 -0.79
CA TYR A 125 3.59 17.90 0.44
C TYR A 125 4.07 17.15 1.69
N VAL A 126 3.88 15.83 1.74
CA VAL A 126 4.37 14.98 2.85
C VAL A 126 5.91 14.99 2.92
N GLN A 127 6.58 14.84 1.78
CA GLN A 127 8.05 14.88 1.72
C GLN A 127 8.60 16.23 2.15
N TYR A 128 7.94 17.33 1.76
CA TYR A 128 8.30 18.68 2.19
C TYR A 128 8.17 18.86 3.70
N ALA A 129 7.06 18.38 4.29
CA ALA A 129 6.87 18.43 5.74
C ALA A 129 7.98 17.66 6.47
N HIS A 130 8.32 16.45 6.01
CA HIS A 130 9.42 15.65 6.56
C HIS A 130 10.76 16.39 6.44
N ALA A 131 11.07 16.95 5.27
CA ALA A 131 12.30 17.70 5.07
C ALA A 131 12.41 18.92 6.01
N ARG A 132 11.29 19.60 6.27
CA ARG A 132 11.23 20.71 7.24
C ARG A 132 11.52 20.24 8.66
N ILE A 133 10.92 19.15 9.10
CA ILE A 133 11.18 18.55 10.42
C ILE A 133 12.66 18.17 10.56
N CYS A 134 13.22 17.48 9.56
CA CYS A 134 14.64 17.12 9.55
C CYS A 134 15.56 18.35 9.62
N SER A 135 15.19 19.44 8.96
CA SER A 135 15.95 20.69 9.00
C SER A 135 15.93 21.34 10.39
N VAL A 136 14.78 21.31 11.07
CA VAL A 136 14.67 21.79 12.46
C VAL A 136 15.54 20.96 13.39
N LEU A 137 15.48 19.63 13.28
CA LEU A 137 16.29 18.74 14.12
C LEU A 137 17.80 18.97 13.90
N LYS A 138 18.24 19.09 12.64
CA LYS A 138 19.65 19.42 12.31
C LYS A 138 20.10 20.77 12.90
N LYS A 139 19.20 21.76 12.87
CA LYS A 139 19.50 23.06 13.47
C LYS A 139 19.67 22.96 14.98
N LEU A 140 18.78 22.27 15.67
CA LEU A 140 18.91 22.02 17.13
C LEU A 140 20.22 21.31 17.46
N GLU A 141 20.58 20.28 16.71
CA GLU A 141 21.85 19.57 16.87
C GLU A 141 23.06 20.51 16.70
N SER A 142 23.02 21.38 15.69
CA SER A 142 24.11 22.36 15.45
C SER A 142 24.20 23.42 16.54
N GLU A 143 23.12 23.69 17.26
CA GLU A 143 23.06 24.57 18.43
C GLU A 143 23.43 23.86 19.76
N GLY A 144 23.84 22.59 19.68
CA GLY A 144 24.29 21.78 20.83
C GLY A 144 23.16 21.13 21.62
N VAL A 145 21.91 21.21 21.14
CA VAL A 145 20.77 20.51 21.74
C VAL A 145 20.85 19.03 21.34
N LYS A 146 20.98 18.16 22.33
CA LYS A 146 20.99 16.71 22.13
C LYS A 146 19.66 16.10 22.52
N PHE A 147 19.17 15.21 21.67
CA PHE A 147 18.02 14.39 22.01
C PHE A 147 18.48 13.14 22.77
N GLU A 148 18.08 13.04 24.01
CA GLU A 148 18.49 11.95 24.93
C GLU A 148 17.55 10.73 24.88
N GLY A 149 16.60 10.70 23.98
CA GLY A 149 15.59 9.65 23.83
C GLY A 149 14.25 10.01 24.46
N ALA A 150 13.22 9.27 24.11
CA ALA A 150 11.84 9.53 24.55
C ALA A 150 11.67 9.38 26.07
N ASP A 151 12.41 8.47 26.68
CA ASP A 151 12.34 8.19 28.11
C ASP A 151 12.91 9.34 28.99
N ALA A 152 13.72 10.21 28.39
CA ALA A 152 14.28 11.38 29.08
C ALA A 152 13.39 12.62 28.99
N VAL A 153 12.27 12.55 28.26
CA VAL A 153 11.37 13.68 28.06
C VAL A 153 10.32 13.71 29.15
N ASP A 154 10.24 14.84 29.87
CA ASP A 154 9.10 15.10 30.74
C ASP A 154 7.89 15.57 29.92
N ALA A 155 7.02 14.63 29.59
CA ALA A 155 5.81 14.91 28.81
C ALA A 155 4.78 15.79 29.57
N SER A 156 4.94 16.00 30.88
CA SER A 156 4.02 16.85 31.66
C SER A 156 4.10 18.33 31.28
N VAL A 157 5.19 18.76 30.63
CA VAL A 157 5.36 20.13 30.11
C VAL A 157 4.60 20.40 28.83
N LEU A 158 4.12 19.37 28.12
CA LEU A 158 3.37 19.49 26.87
C LEU A 158 1.90 19.84 27.15
N THR A 159 1.66 21.07 27.54
CA THR A 159 0.34 21.57 27.99
C THR A 159 -0.39 22.42 26.96
N ASP A 160 0.28 22.83 25.89
CA ASP A 160 -0.36 23.62 24.82
C ASP A 160 -1.45 22.79 24.10
N PRO A 161 -2.61 23.38 23.80
CA PRO A 161 -3.68 22.68 23.07
C PRO A 161 -3.25 22.09 21.74
N ALA A 162 -2.31 22.71 21.01
CA ALA A 162 -1.80 22.20 19.75
C ALA A 162 -0.92 20.96 19.95
N GLU A 163 -0.07 20.95 21.00
CA GLU A 163 0.74 19.79 21.40
C GLU A 163 -0.17 18.61 21.77
N GLN A 164 -1.17 18.86 22.60
CA GLN A 164 -2.16 17.87 23.02
C GLN A 164 -2.97 17.29 21.84
N ALA A 165 -3.33 18.15 20.88
CA ALA A 165 -4.03 17.71 19.68
C ALA A 165 -3.13 16.82 18.81
N LEU A 166 -1.85 17.17 18.66
CA LEU A 166 -0.89 16.36 17.90
C LEU A 166 -0.67 14.98 18.54
N ILE A 167 -0.49 14.94 19.87
CA ILE A 167 -0.31 13.66 20.60
C ILE A 167 -1.51 12.72 20.41
N ARG A 168 -2.73 13.28 20.32
CA ARG A 168 -3.93 12.46 20.10
C ARG A 168 -4.07 11.91 18.67
N LEU A 169 -3.35 12.50 17.72
CA LEU A 169 -3.35 12.07 16.33
C LEU A 169 -2.28 10.99 16.04
N LEU A 170 -1.28 10.87 16.91
CA LEU A 170 -0.22 9.84 16.83
C LEU A 170 -0.64 8.54 17.51
#